data_fa6783695fd72703669b4b66567696bc
#
_entry.id   fa6783695fd72703669b4b66567696bc
#
_cell.length_a   1.000
_cell.length_b   1.000
_cell.length_c   1.000
_cell.angle_alpha   90.00
_cell.angle_beta   90.00
_cell.angle_gamma   90.00
#
_symmetry.space_group_name_H-M   'P 1'
#
loop_
_entity.id
_entity.type
_entity.pdbx_description
1 polymer ?
#
loop_
_entity_poly.entity_id
_entity_poly.type
_entity_poly.pdbx_seq_one_letter_code
_entity_poly.pdbx_strand_id
1 'polypeptide(L)'
;MTSIYDFSLENQQGEEISLSHYQGKVLIVVNTATGCGLTPQYQGLQDLYQRYQDKGLEILDIPCNQFMGQAPGTAEEINSFCSLNYQTTFPRFAKAKVNGKEALPLCDWLKSQATGPLGKRIEWNFAKFVIDRQGQVAQRFSSKTEPAAMEDLIQELLEK
;
A
#
# COMPACT_ATOMS: atom_id res chain seq x y z
N MET A 1 2.60 13.48 -18.42
CA MET A 1 3.06 12.16 -17.96
C MET A 1 2.20 11.70 -16.80
N THR A 2 1.73 10.46 -16.84
CA THR A 2 0.88 9.91 -15.79
C THR A 2 1.68 9.72 -14.50
N SER A 3 1.08 10.08 -13.38
CA SER A 3 1.65 9.87 -12.05
C SER A 3 0.56 9.34 -11.13
N ILE A 4 0.96 8.94 -9.92
CA ILE A 4 -0.03 8.47 -8.93
C ILE A 4 -1.07 9.54 -8.61
N TYR A 5 -0.73 10.82 -8.80
CA TYR A 5 -1.64 11.94 -8.49
C TYR A 5 -2.83 12.05 -9.44
N ASP A 6 -2.80 11.32 -10.55
CA ASP A 6 -3.93 11.26 -11.50
C ASP A 6 -5.02 10.29 -11.04
N PHE A 7 -4.82 9.59 -9.92
CA PHE A 7 -5.73 8.56 -9.42
C PHE A 7 -6.36 8.96 -8.10
N SER A 8 -7.45 8.27 -7.77
CA SER A 8 -8.16 8.44 -6.51
C SER A 8 -8.41 7.08 -5.88
N LEU A 9 -8.61 7.07 -4.56
CA LEU A 9 -9.01 5.89 -3.80
C LEU A 9 -10.24 6.23 -2.97
N GLU A 10 -11.15 5.27 -2.83
CA GLU A 10 -12.28 5.41 -1.93
C GLU A 10 -11.82 5.18 -0.50
N ASN A 11 -12.18 6.09 0.42
CA ASN A 11 -11.90 5.87 1.84
C ASN A 11 -12.97 4.97 2.45
N GLN A 12 -12.84 4.65 3.73
CA GLN A 12 -13.76 3.74 4.40
C GLN A 12 -15.14 4.32 4.66
N GLN A 13 -15.32 5.62 4.44
CA GLN A 13 -16.59 6.30 4.54
C GLN A 13 -17.30 6.45 3.18
N GLY A 14 -16.73 5.86 2.13
CA GLY A 14 -17.30 5.93 0.79
C GLY A 14 -16.96 7.19 0.00
N GLU A 15 -16.03 8.01 0.52
CA GLU A 15 -15.61 9.23 -0.17
C GLU A 15 -14.41 8.97 -1.07
N GLU A 16 -14.41 9.60 -2.24
CA GLU A 16 -13.29 9.48 -3.16
C GLU A 16 -12.21 10.49 -2.80
N ILE A 17 -11.00 9.99 -2.51
CA ILE A 17 -9.86 10.81 -2.12
C ILE A 17 -8.87 10.86 -3.27
N SER A 18 -8.62 12.05 -3.81
CA SER A 18 -7.60 12.24 -4.82
C SER A 18 -6.22 12.02 -4.22
N LEU A 19 -5.37 11.25 -4.90
CA LEU A 19 -4.03 10.99 -4.41
C LEU A 19 -3.10 12.19 -4.59
N SER A 20 -3.55 13.25 -5.29
CA SER A 20 -2.85 14.53 -5.29
C SER A 20 -2.75 15.14 -3.88
N HIS A 21 -3.61 14.69 -2.95
CA HIS A 21 -3.52 15.05 -1.54
C HIS A 21 -2.15 14.71 -0.93
N TYR A 22 -1.47 13.70 -1.47
CA TYR A 22 -0.17 13.24 -0.96
C TYR A 22 1.00 13.76 -1.78
N GLN A 23 0.78 14.77 -2.62
CA GLN A 23 1.81 15.30 -3.50
C GLN A 23 3.06 15.72 -2.74
N GLY A 24 4.23 15.33 -3.25
CA GLY A 24 5.51 15.66 -2.63
C GLY A 24 5.98 14.68 -1.57
N LYS A 25 5.16 13.70 -1.20
CA LYS A 25 5.54 12.66 -0.23
C LYS A 25 6.10 11.43 -0.93
N VAL A 26 6.92 10.66 -0.21
CA VAL A 26 7.28 9.30 -0.61
C VAL A 26 6.16 8.39 -0.13
N LEU A 27 5.65 7.51 -1.00
CA LEU A 27 4.50 6.67 -0.67
C LEU A 27 4.88 5.19 -0.75
N ILE A 28 4.31 4.39 0.16
CA ILE A 28 4.25 2.95 0.01
C ILE A 28 2.78 2.59 -0.23
N VAL A 29 2.48 1.98 -1.38
CA VAL A 29 1.14 1.45 -1.66
C VAL A 29 1.21 -0.05 -1.44
N VAL A 30 0.37 -0.57 -0.56
CA VAL A 30 0.41 -1.97 -0.16
C VAL A 30 -1.01 -2.55 -0.09
N ASN A 31 -1.19 -3.74 -0.67
CA ASN A 31 -2.43 -4.48 -0.53
C ASN A 31 -2.32 -5.42 0.67
N THR A 32 -3.28 -5.40 1.57
CA THR A 32 -3.14 -6.02 2.88
C THR A 32 -4.25 -7.02 3.18
N ALA A 33 -4.02 -7.83 4.20
CA ALA A 33 -4.99 -8.79 4.72
C ALA A 33 -4.74 -9.04 6.19
N THR A 34 -5.80 -9.40 6.92
CA THR A 34 -5.73 -9.65 8.36
C THR A 34 -5.61 -11.14 8.69
N GLY A 35 -5.85 -12.02 7.72
CA GLY A 35 -5.80 -13.47 7.91
C GLY A 35 -4.68 -14.18 7.17
N CYS A 36 -3.64 -13.47 6.76
CA CYS A 36 -2.53 -14.01 5.98
C CYS A 36 -1.34 -14.37 6.88
N GLY A 37 -0.55 -15.35 6.48
CA GLY A 37 0.72 -15.65 7.15
C GLY A 37 1.70 -14.48 7.14
N LEU A 38 1.55 -13.53 6.20
CA LEU A 38 2.38 -12.33 6.11
C LEU A 38 1.81 -11.13 6.88
N THR A 39 0.64 -11.28 7.51
CA THR A 39 0.00 -10.20 8.27
C THR A 39 0.93 -9.55 9.31
N PRO A 40 1.86 -10.29 9.97
CA PRO A 40 2.82 -9.65 10.86
C PRO A 40 3.69 -8.56 10.22
N GLN A 41 3.75 -8.46 8.90
CA GLN A 41 4.43 -7.35 8.22
C GLN A 41 3.82 -5.99 8.54
N TYR A 42 2.59 -5.94 9.04
CA TYR A 42 2.01 -4.69 9.54
C TYR A 42 2.91 -4.03 10.58
N GLN A 43 3.57 -4.82 11.42
CA GLN A 43 4.48 -4.26 12.44
C GLN A 43 5.65 -3.53 11.79
N GLY A 44 6.27 -4.14 10.77
CA GLY A 44 7.38 -3.51 10.06
C GLY A 44 6.94 -2.25 9.30
N LEU A 45 5.74 -2.27 8.71
CA LEU A 45 5.19 -1.09 8.06
C LEU A 45 4.97 0.05 9.07
N GLN A 46 4.42 -0.26 10.23
CA GLN A 46 4.21 0.75 11.27
C GLN A 46 5.53 1.28 11.81
N ASP A 47 6.54 0.43 11.96
CA ASP A 47 7.87 0.87 12.40
C ASP A 47 8.48 1.88 11.41
N LEU A 48 8.39 1.61 10.10
CA LEU A 48 8.83 2.55 9.08
C LEU A 48 8.05 3.86 9.14
N TYR A 49 6.74 3.75 9.32
CA TYR A 49 5.87 4.90 9.38
C TYR A 49 6.23 5.81 10.56
N GLN A 50 6.44 5.23 11.72
CA GLN A 50 6.81 6.00 12.91
C GLN A 50 8.14 6.72 12.73
N ARG A 51 9.10 6.09 12.06
CA ARG A 51 10.42 6.69 11.85
C ARG A 51 10.42 7.81 10.81
N TYR A 52 9.61 7.68 9.77
CA TYR A 52 9.74 8.55 8.59
C TYR A 52 8.52 9.39 8.27
N GLN A 53 7.42 9.25 8.99
CA GLN A 53 6.21 10.06 8.76
C GLN A 53 6.54 11.55 8.78
N ASP A 54 7.28 11.99 9.77
CA ASP A 54 7.65 13.41 9.93
C ASP A 54 8.59 13.88 8.82
N LYS A 55 9.22 12.95 8.12
CA LYS A 55 10.17 13.27 7.03
C LYS A 55 9.52 13.22 5.65
N GLY A 56 8.24 12.86 5.60
CA GLY A 56 7.48 12.86 4.36
C GLY A 56 7.06 11.50 3.82
N LEU A 57 7.15 10.43 4.63
CA LEU A 57 6.63 9.12 4.24
C LEU A 57 5.14 9.01 4.54
N GLU A 58 4.39 8.47 3.59
CA GLU A 58 3.01 8.04 3.81
C GLU A 58 2.85 6.59 3.36
N ILE A 59 1.96 5.85 4.01
CA ILE A 59 1.65 4.47 3.63
C ILE A 59 0.16 4.41 3.32
N LEU A 60 -0.17 3.92 2.13
CA LEU A 60 -1.55 3.78 1.66
C LEU A 60 -1.91 2.30 1.73
N ASP A 61 -2.72 1.94 2.72
CA ASP A 61 -3.12 0.57 3.01
C ASP A 61 -4.44 0.27 2.29
N ILE A 62 -4.42 -0.69 1.36
CA ILE A 62 -5.60 -1.11 0.60
C ILE A 62 -5.91 -2.56 0.96
N PRO A 63 -6.87 -2.82 1.87
CA PRO A 63 -7.27 -4.19 2.16
C PRO A 63 -7.83 -4.86 0.90
N CYS A 64 -7.43 -6.11 0.66
CA CYS A 64 -7.84 -6.84 -0.53
C CYS A 64 -8.17 -8.29 -0.17
N ASN A 65 -9.35 -8.76 -0.59
CA ASN A 65 -9.84 -10.09 -0.26
C ASN A 65 -9.66 -11.10 -1.40
N GLN A 66 -8.90 -10.77 -2.44
CA GLN A 66 -8.75 -11.62 -3.63
C GLN A 66 -7.82 -12.82 -3.42
N PHE A 67 -7.00 -12.81 -2.38
CA PHE A 67 -6.01 -13.86 -2.13
C PHE A 67 -6.51 -14.79 -1.04
N MET A 68 -7.27 -15.81 -1.44
CA MET A 68 -7.82 -16.85 -0.55
C MET A 68 -8.79 -16.30 0.51
N GLY A 69 -9.42 -15.14 0.25
CA GLY A 69 -10.35 -14.57 1.20
C GLY A 69 -9.74 -14.20 2.55
N GLN A 70 -8.47 -13.79 2.56
CA GLN A 70 -7.72 -13.54 3.80
C GLN A 70 -7.91 -12.12 4.37
N ALA A 71 -8.75 -11.32 3.75
CA ALA A 71 -9.15 -10.00 4.29
C ALA A 71 -10.66 -9.93 4.45
N PRO A 72 -11.27 -10.85 5.24
CA PRO A 72 -12.72 -10.86 5.42
C PRO A 72 -13.16 -9.73 6.36
N GLY A 73 -14.47 -9.50 6.37
CA GLY A 73 -15.08 -8.60 7.33
C GLY A 73 -15.23 -7.17 6.85
N THR A 74 -15.78 -6.36 7.74
CA THR A 74 -16.06 -4.95 7.47
C THR A 74 -14.83 -4.07 7.71
N ALA A 75 -14.91 -2.81 7.28
CA ALA A 75 -13.87 -1.83 7.57
C ALA A 75 -13.63 -1.69 9.08
N GLU A 76 -14.71 -1.70 9.88
CA GLU A 76 -14.59 -1.62 11.34
C GLU A 76 -13.83 -2.80 11.92
N GLU A 77 -14.12 -4.02 11.44
CA GLU A 77 -13.47 -5.23 11.91
C GLU A 77 -11.98 -5.22 11.56
N ILE A 78 -11.64 -4.80 10.34
CA ILE A 78 -10.24 -4.69 9.89
C ILE A 78 -9.51 -3.63 10.72
N ASN A 79 -10.13 -2.49 10.94
CA ASN A 79 -9.53 -1.41 11.74
C ASN A 79 -9.27 -1.85 13.18
N SER A 80 -10.24 -2.55 13.77
CA SER A 80 -10.10 -3.06 15.13
C SER A 80 -8.96 -4.07 15.24
N PHE A 81 -8.86 -4.97 14.26
CA PHE A 81 -7.76 -5.94 14.21
C PHE A 81 -6.41 -5.23 14.17
N CYS A 82 -6.25 -4.27 13.27
CA CYS A 82 -4.98 -3.56 13.09
C CYS A 82 -4.63 -2.71 14.31
N SER A 83 -5.61 -2.07 14.93
CA SER A 83 -5.38 -1.27 16.13
C SER A 83 -4.97 -2.13 17.33
N LEU A 84 -5.66 -3.27 17.52
CA LEU A 84 -5.42 -4.15 18.67
C LEU A 84 -4.10 -4.91 18.54
N ASN A 85 -3.73 -5.32 17.33
CA ASN A 85 -2.58 -6.21 17.14
C ASN A 85 -1.30 -5.48 16.74
N TYR A 86 -1.40 -4.35 16.00
CA TYR A 86 -0.24 -3.66 15.44
C TYR A 86 -0.22 -2.17 15.71
N GLN A 87 -1.31 -1.60 16.21
CA GLN A 87 -1.43 -0.17 16.52
C GLN A 87 -1.07 0.70 15.31
N THR A 88 -1.56 0.32 14.12
CA THR A 88 -1.26 1.05 12.89
C THR A 88 -1.91 2.43 12.89
N THR A 89 -1.19 3.43 12.39
CA THR A 89 -1.66 4.82 12.35
C THR A 89 -1.67 5.41 10.94
N PHE A 90 -1.17 4.68 9.94
CA PHE A 90 -1.24 5.13 8.55
C PHE A 90 -2.66 4.97 7.97
N PRO A 91 -3.01 5.73 6.91
CA PRO A 91 -4.36 5.68 6.36
C PRO A 91 -4.69 4.33 5.73
N ARG A 92 -5.90 3.86 6.00
CA ARG A 92 -6.45 2.64 5.40
C ARG A 92 -7.66 3.01 4.57
N PHE A 93 -7.68 2.52 3.33
CA PHE A 93 -8.75 2.80 2.39
C PHE A 93 -9.78 1.68 2.36
N ALA A 94 -10.83 1.85 1.57
CA ALA A 94 -11.85 0.83 1.41
C ALA A 94 -11.25 -0.42 0.77
N LYS A 95 -11.76 -1.58 1.18
CA LYS A 95 -11.38 -2.86 0.58
C LYS A 95 -11.61 -2.80 -0.93
N ALA A 96 -10.65 -3.29 -1.72
CA ALA A 96 -10.71 -3.19 -3.17
C ALA A 96 -10.05 -4.38 -3.84
N LYS A 97 -10.25 -4.49 -5.16
CA LYS A 97 -9.61 -5.50 -6.00
C LYS A 97 -8.39 -4.90 -6.68
N VAL A 98 -7.32 -5.68 -6.73
CA VAL A 98 -6.04 -5.23 -7.30
C VAL A 98 -5.69 -5.97 -8.60
N ASN A 99 -6.37 -7.07 -8.88
CA ASN A 99 -6.20 -7.87 -10.11
C ASN A 99 -7.54 -8.07 -10.80
N GLY A 100 -7.49 -8.36 -12.11
CA GLY A 100 -8.67 -8.70 -12.90
C GLY A 100 -9.40 -7.49 -13.46
N LYS A 101 -10.60 -7.74 -14.00
CA LYS A 101 -11.38 -6.70 -14.69
C LYS A 101 -11.87 -5.60 -13.77
N GLU A 102 -12.06 -5.92 -12.50
CA GLU A 102 -12.59 -4.97 -11.51
C GLU A 102 -11.48 -4.35 -10.67
N ALA A 103 -10.22 -4.54 -11.04
CA ALA A 103 -9.10 -3.92 -10.33
C ALA A 103 -9.20 -2.40 -10.37
N LEU A 104 -8.76 -1.76 -9.29
CA LEU A 104 -8.68 -0.30 -9.26
C LEU A 104 -7.82 0.22 -10.40
N PRO A 105 -8.21 1.33 -11.05
CA PRO A 105 -7.35 1.97 -12.07
C PRO A 105 -5.93 2.24 -11.57
N LEU A 106 -5.79 2.67 -10.32
CA LEU A 106 -4.47 2.85 -9.69
C LEU A 106 -3.65 1.56 -9.77
N CYS A 107 -4.25 0.42 -9.44
CA CYS A 107 -3.54 -0.85 -9.42
C CYS A 107 -3.12 -1.28 -10.82
N ASP A 108 -3.95 -1.05 -11.83
CA ASP A 108 -3.59 -1.33 -13.22
C ASP A 108 -2.39 -0.47 -13.66
N TRP A 109 -2.37 0.78 -13.28
CA TRP A 109 -1.24 1.66 -13.58
C TRP A 109 0.04 1.20 -12.86
N LEU A 110 -0.05 0.92 -11.55
CA LEU A 110 1.10 0.44 -10.77
C LEU A 110 1.71 -0.82 -11.40
N LYS A 111 0.86 -1.78 -11.77
CA LYS A 111 1.30 -3.03 -12.39
C LYS A 111 1.95 -2.79 -13.74
N SER A 112 1.55 -1.74 -14.47
CA SER A 112 2.15 -1.39 -15.75
C SER A 112 3.53 -0.76 -15.59
N GLN A 113 3.84 -0.20 -14.42
CA GLN A 113 5.09 0.50 -14.16
C GLN A 113 6.19 -0.40 -13.64
N ALA A 114 5.85 -1.50 -12.97
CA ALA A 114 6.84 -2.41 -12.39
C ALA A 114 6.25 -3.82 -12.28
N THR A 115 7.08 -4.82 -12.61
CA THR A 115 6.69 -6.21 -12.53
C THR A 115 7.18 -6.88 -11.25
N GLY A 116 6.58 -8.00 -10.91
CA GLY A 116 6.93 -8.83 -9.75
C GLY A 116 7.16 -10.28 -10.16
N PRO A 117 7.11 -11.21 -9.19
CA PRO A 117 7.41 -12.64 -9.44
C PRO A 117 6.51 -13.31 -10.48
N LEU A 118 5.27 -12.85 -10.64
CA LEU A 118 4.32 -13.37 -11.61
C LEU A 118 4.04 -12.37 -12.74
N GLY A 119 5.03 -11.55 -13.12
CA GLY A 119 4.88 -10.53 -14.14
C GLY A 119 4.11 -9.33 -13.61
N LYS A 120 3.13 -8.82 -14.36
CA LYS A 120 2.36 -7.64 -13.94
C LYS A 120 1.44 -7.93 -12.77
N ARG A 121 0.83 -9.12 -12.75
CA ARG A 121 -0.15 -9.50 -11.73
C ARG A 121 0.43 -9.36 -10.31
N ILE A 122 -0.36 -8.83 -9.39
CA ILE A 122 0.00 -8.84 -7.97
C ILE A 122 -0.12 -10.28 -7.47
N GLU A 123 0.99 -10.80 -6.94
CA GLU A 123 1.14 -12.21 -6.66
C GLU A 123 0.44 -12.68 -5.38
N TRP A 124 0.35 -11.79 -4.36
CA TRP A 124 -0.20 -12.16 -3.06
C TRP A 124 -0.45 -10.91 -2.21
N ASN A 125 -0.93 -11.11 -0.98
CA ASN A 125 -1.05 -10.04 0.00
C ASN A 125 0.34 -9.43 0.31
N PHE A 126 0.36 -8.17 0.66
CA PHE A 126 1.57 -7.42 1.06
C PHE A 126 2.60 -7.23 -0.06
N ALA A 127 2.16 -7.20 -1.31
CA ALA A 127 2.99 -6.66 -2.38
C ALA A 127 3.08 -5.13 -2.18
N LYS A 128 4.26 -4.55 -2.41
CA LYS A 128 4.48 -3.13 -2.11
C LYS A 128 5.02 -2.42 -3.34
N PHE A 129 4.50 -1.21 -3.56
CA PHE A 129 5.02 -0.28 -4.57
C PHE A 129 5.51 0.96 -3.83
N VAL A 130 6.77 1.33 -4.05
CA VAL A 130 7.34 2.54 -3.48
C VAL A 130 7.30 3.64 -4.54
N ILE A 131 6.75 4.79 -4.16
CA ILE A 131 6.51 5.93 -5.06
C ILE A 131 7.41 7.08 -4.61
N ASP A 132 8.11 7.69 -5.55
CA ASP A 132 8.99 8.82 -5.26
C ASP A 132 8.19 10.12 -5.06
N ARG A 133 8.90 11.20 -4.71
CA ARG A 133 8.26 12.49 -4.43
C ARG A 133 7.62 13.14 -5.67
N GLN A 134 7.93 12.64 -6.86
CA GLN A 134 7.32 13.12 -8.10
C GLN A 134 6.13 12.27 -8.54
N GLY A 135 5.71 11.31 -7.71
CA GLY A 135 4.55 10.48 -7.99
C GLY A 135 4.82 9.32 -8.96
N GLN A 136 6.08 8.98 -9.20
CA GLN A 136 6.45 7.88 -10.08
C GLN A 136 6.86 6.65 -9.28
N VAL A 137 6.63 5.46 -9.85
CA VAL A 137 7.01 4.20 -9.20
C VAL A 137 8.52 4.07 -9.22
N ALA A 138 9.13 4.06 -8.04
CA ALA A 138 10.57 3.85 -7.90
C ALA A 138 10.93 2.38 -7.93
N GLN A 139 10.15 1.54 -7.22
CA GLN A 139 10.40 0.10 -7.15
C GLN A 139 9.18 -0.64 -6.64
N ARG A 140 9.01 -1.88 -7.11
CA ARG A 140 8.02 -2.83 -6.60
C ARG A 140 8.74 -3.90 -5.81
N PHE A 141 8.20 -4.23 -4.64
CA PHE A 141 8.73 -5.29 -3.78
C PHE A 141 7.74 -6.44 -3.68
N SER A 142 8.25 -7.66 -3.64
CA SER A 142 7.42 -8.85 -3.55
C SER A 142 6.72 -8.94 -2.19
N SER A 143 5.67 -9.76 -2.13
CA SER A 143 4.92 -10.00 -0.91
C SER A 143 5.80 -10.47 0.24
N LYS A 144 6.78 -11.31 -0.04
CA LYS A 144 7.67 -11.89 0.98
C LYS A 144 8.74 -10.91 1.48
N THR A 145 8.96 -9.80 0.79
CA THR A 145 9.95 -8.82 1.20
C THR A 145 9.49 -8.14 2.49
N GLU A 146 10.29 -8.24 3.54
CA GLU A 146 9.99 -7.59 4.81
C GLU A 146 10.10 -6.07 4.66
N PRO A 147 9.23 -5.30 5.33
CA PRO A 147 9.27 -3.84 5.23
C PRO A 147 10.64 -3.23 5.57
N ALA A 148 11.37 -3.82 6.51
CA ALA A 148 12.71 -3.34 6.88
C ALA A 148 13.68 -3.33 5.69
N ALA A 149 13.50 -4.22 4.71
CA ALA A 149 14.36 -4.27 3.53
C ALA A 149 14.14 -3.10 2.58
N MET A 150 13.06 -2.32 2.76
CA MET A 150 12.76 -1.14 1.95
C MET A 150 13.36 0.15 2.51
N GLU A 151 13.91 0.09 3.72
CA GLU A 151 14.32 1.30 4.45
C GLU A 151 15.35 2.13 3.70
N ASP A 152 16.37 1.49 3.12
CA ASP A 152 17.44 2.22 2.41
C ASP A 152 16.88 3.00 1.22
N LEU A 153 16.00 2.40 0.45
CA LEU A 153 15.35 3.08 -0.68
C LEU A 153 14.49 4.24 -0.19
N ILE A 154 13.73 4.04 0.89
CA ILE A 154 12.88 5.09 1.44
C ILE A 154 13.73 6.28 1.88
N GLN A 155 14.83 6.04 2.60
CA GLN A 155 15.75 7.11 3.02
C GLN A 155 16.30 7.86 1.81
N GLU A 156 16.74 7.13 0.79
CA GLU A 156 17.27 7.73 -0.43
C GLU A 156 16.23 8.66 -1.10
N LEU A 157 15.00 8.19 -1.23
CA LEU A 157 13.93 8.97 -1.88
C LEU A 157 13.51 10.19 -1.04
N LEU A 158 13.54 10.06 0.27
CA LEU A 158 13.20 11.18 1.18
C LEU A 158 14.22 12.31 1.12
N GLU A 159 15.49 11.99 0.81
CA GLU A 159 16.56 12.96 0.70
C GLU A 159 16.57 13.73 -0.61
N LYS A 160 15.82 13.28 -1.60
CA LYS A 160 15.68 13.94 -2.90
C LYS A 160 14.54 14.98 -2.87
#